data_f6487b93554358032071b80de0344be8
#
_entry.id   f6487b93554358032071b80de0344be8
#
_cell.length_a   1.000
_cell.length_b   1.000
_cell.length_c   1.000
_cell.angle_alpha   90.00
_cell.angle_beta   90.00
_cell.angle_gamma   90.00
#
_symmetry.space_group_name_H-M   'P 1'
#
loop_
_entity.id
_entity.type
_entity.pdbx_description
1 polymer ?
#
loop_
_entity_poly.entity_id
_entity_poly.type
_entity_poly.pdbx_seq_one_letter_code
_entity_poly.pdbx_strand_id
1 'polypeptide(L)'
;MKFKKLLALGAALVFSVAFIAGCGSNNSDNGAKKELTYSKSQGPYSELFEKGVKPILEKQGYTFKGVDMSDLVQADQVLSDGEVDFNVEQHTAYMKNFNEKQNGHLVALTPIPTVPAGIFSGSKTSLDQVADGDTIAVPNDASNMARAYALLQKIGWIKLDPNKDLATVTQADIIENPKHLKFTEMKSLTIPSVRTDFDYIVITGAIIYNA
;
A
#
# COMPACT_ATOMS: atom_id res chain seq x y z
N MET A 1 5.80 -61.57 -35.01
CA MET A 1 6.31 -61.67 -36.39
C MET A 1 7.01 -60.41 -36.76
N LYS A 2 8.31 -60.49 -36.79
CA LYS A 2 9.25 -60.25 -37.91
C LYS A 2 9.34 -58.78 -38.33
N PHE A 3 10.47 -58.11 -37.99
CA PHE A 3 11.65 -57.82 -38.84
C PHE A 3 11.36 -56.68 -39.85
N LYS A 4 12.16 -55.67 -40.07
CA LYS A 4 13.63 -55.50 -40.25
C LYS A 4 13.97 -54.01 -40.17
N LYS A 5 14.99 -53.59 -39.49
CA LYS A 5 16.31 -53.04 -39.83
C LYS A 5 16.51 -52.54 -41.27
N LEU A 6 17.11 -51.31 -41.37
CA LEU A 6 18.27 -50.88 -42.17
C LEU A 6 18.41 -49.36 -41.96
N LEU A 7 19.45 -48.81 -41.37
CA LEU A 7 20.83 -48.52 -41.76
C LEU A 7 20.98 -47.81 -43.12
N ALA A 8 21.47 -46.58 -43.05
CA ALA A 8 22.63 -46.02 -43.81
C ALA A 8 22.74 -44.52 -43.53
N LEU A 9 23.82 -44.11 -42.94
CA LEU A 9 25.07 -43.48 -43.50
C LEU A 9 24.82 -42.08 -44.10
N GLY A 10 25.20 -41.02 -43.43
CA GLY A 10 26.54 -40.39 -43.59
C GLY A 10 26.48 -39.12 -44.42
N ALA A 11 26.72 -37.98 -43.78
CA ALA A 11 27.53 -36.91 -44.40
C ALA A 11 27.97 -35.94 -43.30
N ALA A 12 29.25 -36.05 -42.98
CA ALA A 12 29.97 -35.03 -42.20
C ALA A 12 30.18 -33.82 -43.11
N LEU A 13 29.75 -32.63 -42.62
CA LEU A 13 30.17 -31.37 -43.17
C LEU A 13 30.82 -30.55 -42.03
N VAL A 14 32.15 -30.61 -42.08
CA VAL A 14 33.05 -29.74 -41.36
C VAL A 14 32.85 -28.30 -41.87
N PHE A 15 32.36 -27.42 -41.05
CA PHE A 15 32.48 -25.98 -41.31
C PHE A 15 33.34 -25.30 -40.26
N SER A 16 34.33 -24.70 -40.78
CA SER A 16 35.52 -24.10 -40.22
C SER A 16 35.21 -23.04 -39.18
N VAL A 17 35.89 -23.13 -38.07
CA VAL A 17 36.08 -22.12 -37.03
C VAL A 17 36.71 -20.88 -37.65
N ALA A 18 35.97 -19.76 -37.65
CA ALA A 18 36.59 -18.43 -37.75
C ALA A 18 36.57 -17.82 -36.33
N PHE A 19 37.71 -17.95 -35.66
CA PHE A 19 38.03 -17.14 -34.48
C PHE A 19 38.16 -15.67 -34.92
N ILE A 20 37.12 -14.88 -34.64
CA ILE A 20 37.27 -13.44 -34.56
C ILE A 20 37.54 -13.14 -33.10
N ALA A 21 38.80 -12.97 -32.75
CA ALA A 21 39.22 -12.36 -31.50
C ALA A 21 38.82 -10.88 -31.55
N GLY A 22 37.60 -10.58 -31.15
CA GLY A 22 37.17 -9.25 -30.80
C GLY A 22 37.50 -9.05 -29.33
N CYS A 23 38.60 -8.36 -29.03
CA CYS A 23 38.78 -7.72 -27.71
C CYS A 23 37.70 -6.66 -27.53
N GLY A 24 36.54 -7.05 -27.08
CA GLY A 24 35.54 -6.18 -26.50
C GLY A 24 35.78 -6.16 -25.00
N SER A 25 36.19 -5.01 -24.49
CA SER A 25 36.22 -4.73 -23.06
C SER A 25 34.89 -5.17 -22.44
N ASN A 26 34.91 -6.25 -21.69
CA ASN A 26 33.87 -6.55 -20.74
C ASN A 26 33.97 -5.50 -19.60
N ASN A 27 33.45 -4.31 -19.84
CA ASN A 27 32.84 -3.57 -18.76
C ASN A 27 31.59 -4.38 -18.37
N SER A 28 31.75 -5.25 -17.40
CA SER A 28 30.65 -5.71 -16.59
C SER A 28 30.15 -4.49 -15.81
N ASP A 29 29.39 -3.66 -16.51
CA ASP A 29 28.57 -2.65 -15.85
C ASP A 29 27.54 -3.46 -15.05
N ASN A 30 27.85 -3.71 -13.78
CA ASN A 30 26.88 -4.13 -12.77
C ASN A 30 25.93 -2.95 -12.54
N GLY A 31 25.41 -2.38 -13.61
CA GLY A 31 24.49 -1.27 -13.61
C GLY A 31 23.21 -1.71 -12.93
N ALA A 32 22.95 -1.14 -11.76
CA ALA A 32 21.64 -1.23 -11.15
C ALA A 32 20.59 -0.88 -12.20
N LYS A 33 19.46 -1.62 -12.21
CA LYS A 33 18.32 -1.34 -13.07
C LYS A 33 17.95 0.14 -12.92
N LYS A 34 18.06 0.90 -13.99
CA LYS A 34 17.77 2.35 -13.98
C LYS A 34 16.35 2.68 -14.40
N GLU A 35 15.69 1.77 -15.10
CA GLU A 35 14.24 1.88 -15.38
C GLU A 35 13.48 1.14 -14.29
N LEU A 36 12.70 1.88 -13.48
CA LEU A 36 11.95 1.37 -12.36
C LEU A 36 10.44 1.53 -12.61
N THR A 37 9.69 0.49 -12.27
CA THR A 37 8.24 0.50 -12.29
C THR A 37 7.69 0.66 -10.87
N TYR A 38 6.58 1.38 -10.72
CA TYR A 38 5.95 1.54 -9.41
C TYR A 38 4.43 1.51 -9.51
N SER A 39 3.80 0.87 -8.54
CA SER A 39 2.35 0.92 -8.39
C SER A 39 1.96 2.18 -7.63
N LYS A 40 0.83 2.77 -8.00
CA LYS A 40 0.26 3.95 -7.35
C LYS A 40 -1.24 3.81 -7.23
N SER A 41 -1.75 4.13 -6.07
CA SER A 41 -3.17 4.33 -5.81
C SER A 41 -3.49 5.82 -5.67
N GLN A 42 -4.77 6.15 -5.54
CA GLN A 42 -5.17 7.52 -5.32
C GLN A 42 -4.68 8.02 -3.96
N GLY A 43 -4.03 9.19 -3.93
CA GLY A 43 -3.60 9.81 -2.69
C GLY A 43 -2.36 10.71 -2.83
N PRO A 44 -1.99 11.39 -1.75
CA PRO A 44 -0.91 12.38 -1.77
C PRO A 44 0.49 11.76 -1.89
N TYR A 45 0.65 10.47 -1.63
CA TYR A 45 1.98 9.85 -1.56
C TYR A 45 2.59 9.63 -2.95
N SER A 46 1.79 9.17 -3.92
CA SER A 46 2.23 9.08 -5.31
C SER A 46 2.61 10.45 -5.86
N GLU A 47 1.83 11.50 -5.55
CA GLU A 47 2.19 12.88 -5.91
C GLU A 47 3.47 13.36 -5.21
N LEU A 48 3.67 13.03 -3.94
CA LEU A 48 4.89 13.34 -3.22
C LEU A 48 6.11 12.75 -3.93
N PHE A 49 6.02 11.48 -4.32
CA PHE A 49 7.07 10.83 -5.10
C PHE A 49 7.28 11.54 -6.44
N GLU A 50 6.22 11.73 -7.22
CA GLU A 50 6.28 12.28 -8.58
C GLU A 50 6.81 13.72 -8.61
N LYS A 51 6.42 14.55 -7.63
CA LYS A 51 6.81 15.96 -7.56
C LYS A 51 8.10 16.20 -6.78
N GLY A 52 8.37 15.39 -5.75
CA GLY A 52 9.48 15.65 -4.81
C GLY A 52 10.69 14.74 -5.01
N VAL A 53 10.50 13.46 -5.28
CA VAL A 53 11.58 12.46 -5.30
C VAL A 53 12.01 12.13 -6.73
N LYS A 54 11.05 11.81 -7.60
CA LYS A 54 11.29 11.40 -8.99
C LYS A 54 12.20 12.36 -9.76
N PRO A 55 12.00 13.70 -9.76
CA PRO A 55 12.85 14.61 -10.53
C PRO A 55 14.32 14.62 -10.05
N ILE A 56 14.56 14.28 -8.77
CA ILE A 56 15.91 14.19 -8.21
C ILE A 56 16.62 12.94 -8.73
N LEU A 57 15.93 11.81 -8.73
CA LEU A 57 16.46 10.54 -9.19
C LEU A 57 16.63 10.51 -10.73
N GLU A 58 15.75 11.19 -11.48
CA GLU A 58 15.89 11.32 -12.95
C GLU A 58 17.17 12.05 -13.33
N LYS A 59 17.62 13.04 -12.55
CA LYS A 59 18.92 13.70 -12.73
C LYS A 59 20.10 12.76 -12.50
N GLN A 60 19.89 11.65 -11.80
CA GLN A 60 20.88 10.60 -11.56
C GLN A 60 20.82 9.49 -12.63
N GLY A 61 19.95 9.64 -13.63
CA GLY A 61 19.80 8.73 -14.76
C GLY A 61 18.80 7.60 -14.56
N TYR A 62 17.94 7.68 -13.54
CA TYR A 62 16.80 6.76 -13.39
C TYR A 62 15.64 7.19 -14.29
N THR A 63 14.84 6.23 -14.71
CA THR A 63 13.54 6.45 -15.38
C THR A 63 12.45 5.70 -14.64
N PHE A 64 11.22 6.22 -14.69
CA PHE A 64 10.12 5.69 -13.88
C PHE A 64 8.87 5.49 -14.72
N LYS A 65 8.22 4.32 -14.54
CA LYS A 65 6.92 4.01 -15.13
C LYS A 65 5.93 3.71 -14.03
N GLY A 66 4.95 4.58 -13.84
CA GLY A 66 3.84 4.40 -12.89
C GLY A 66 2.74 3.51 -13.48
N VAL A 67 2.15 2.67 -12.64
CA VAL A 67 1.01 1.80 -12.96
C VAL A 67 -0.11 2.12 -11.98
N ASP A 68 -1.23 2.64 -12.51
CA ASP A 68 -2.37 3.03 -11.69
C ASP A 68 -3.14 1.81 -11.16
N MET A 69 -3.44 1.82 -9.86
CA MET A 69 -4.22 0.80 -9.17
C MET A 69 -5.49 1.40 -8.59
N SER A 70 -6.55 0.60 -8.49
CA SER A 70 -7.85 1.08 -7.98
C SER A 70 -7.84 1.31 -6.47
N ASP A 71 -6.98 0.60 -5.75
CA ASP A 71 -6.84 0.72 -4.31
C ASP A 71 -5.46 0.24 -3.82
N LEU A 72 -5.19 0.48 -2.54
CA LEU A 72 -3.92 0.16 -1.91
C LEU A 72 -3.63 -1.35 -1.85
N VAL A 73 -4.66 -2.19 -1.69
CA VAL A 73 -4.47 -3.64 -1.64
C VAL A 73 -3.93 -4.15 -2.97
N GLN A 74 -4.48 -3.66 -4.09
CA GLN A 74 -3.99 -4.01 -5.43
C GLN A 74 -2.56 -3.48 -5.66
N ALA A 75 -2.27 -2.25 -5.22
CA ALA A 75 -0.92 -1.68 -5.33
C ALA A 75 0.12 -2.52 -4.58
N ASP A 76 -0.22 -3.00 -3.40
CA ASP A 76 0.64 -3.88 -2.61
C ASP A 76 0.74 -5.30 -3.20
N GLN A 77 -0.34 -5.82 -3.78
CA GLN A 77 -0.35 -7.15 -4.38
C GLN A 77 0.60 -7.23 -5.58
N VAL A 78 0.48 -6.31 -6.54
CA VAL A 78 1.36 -6.32 -7.73
C VAL A 78 2.82 -6.08 -7.37
N LEU A 79 3.10 -5.36 -6.27
CA LEU A 79 4.45 -5.21 -5.74
C LEU A 79 4.94 -6.54 -5.11
N SER A 80 4.09 -7.19 -4.31
CA SER A 80 4.41 -8.47 -3.68
C SER A 80 4.65 -9.59 -4.71
N ASP A 81 3.94 -9.53 -5.84
CA ASP A 81 4.07 -10.48 -6.95
C ASP A 81 5.29 -10.16 -7.85
N GLY A 82 5.98 -9.04 -7.60
CA GLY A 82 7.16 -8.63 -8.35
C GLY A 82 6.86 -8.04 -9.74
N GLU A 83 5.62 -7.63 -9.99
CA GLU A 83 5.22 -6.99 -11.24
C GLU A 83 5.68 -5.53 -11.33
N VAL A 84 5.93 -4.91 -10.18
CA VAL A 84 6.52 -3.58 -10.05
C VAL A 84 7.68 -3.59 -9.05
N ASP A 85 8.55 -2.60 -9.11
CA ASP A 85 9.77 -2.55 -8.29
C ASP A 85 9.54 -1.92 -6.90
N PHE A 86 8.62 -0.98 -6.77
CA PHE A 86 8.31 -0.30 -5.50
C PHE A 86 6.93 0.37 -5.52
N ASN A 87 6.52 0.88 -4.36
CA ASN A 87 5.44 1.86 -4.25
C ASN A 87 5.76 2.91 -3.17
N VAL A 88 4.97 3.99 -3.12
CA VAL A 88 5.05 5.02 -2.08
C VAL A 88 3.62 5.29 -1.62
N GLU A 89 3.11 4.45 -0.72
CA GLU A 89 1.68 4.36 -0.46
C GLU A 89 1.35 4.26 1.04
N GLN A 90 1.70 3.14 1.66
CA GLN A 90 1.20 2.77 2.97
C GLN A 90 2.19 3.06 4.11
N HIS A 91 1.67 3.12 5.32
CA HIS A 91 2.51 3.13 6.50
C HIS A 91 2.90 1.70 6.94
N THR A 92 3.96 1.59 7.73
CA THR A 92 4.56 0.31 8.12
C THR A 92 3.57 -0.67 8.77
N ALA A 93 2.61 -0.18 9.57
CA ALA A 93 1.61 -1.06 10.19
C ALA A 93 0.67 -1.69 9.14
N TYR A 94 0.30 -0.94 8.09
CA TYR A 94 -0.49 -1.47 6.98
C TYR A 94 0.29 -2.54 6.21
N MET A 95 1.55 -2.25 5.84
CA MET A 95 2.44 -3.19 5.16
C MET A 95 2.60 -4.51 5.94
N LYS A 96 2.83 -4.43 7.25
CA LYS A 96 2.94 -5.64 8.10
C LYS A 96 1.64 -6.45 8.10
N ASN A 97 0.50 -5.79 8.21
CA ASN A 97 -0.81 -6.44 8.18
C ASN A 97 -1.09 -7.08 6.82
N PHE A 98 -0.72 -6.41 5.72
CA PHE A 98 -0.79 -6.98 4.37
C PHE A 98 0.08 -8.25 4.27
N ASN A 99 1.34 -8.18 4.67
CA ASN A 99 2.24 -9.33 4.63
C ASN A 99 1.68 -10.53 5.42
N GLU A 100 1.13 -10.28 6.60
CA GLU A 100 0.55 -11.32 7.45
C GLU A 100 -0.70 -11.94 6.82
N LYS A 101 -1.62 -11.13 6.30
CA LYS A 101 -2.91 -11.60 5.78
C LYS A 101 -2.86 -12.15 4.37
N GLN A 102 -1.96 -11.62 3.54
CA GLN A 102 -1.84 -11.98 2.12
C GLN A 102 -0.61 -12.85 1.83
N ASN A 103 0.11 -13.27 2.87
CA ASN A 103 1.40 -13.97 2.73
C ASN A 103 2.38 -13.17 1.83
N GLY A 104 2.35 -11.84 1.97
CA GLY A 104 3.20 -10.93 1.22
C GLY A 104 4.62 -10.84 1.78
N HIS A 105 5.51 -10.22 0.99
CA HIS A 105 6.94 -10.10 1.32
C HIS A 105 7.45 -8.66 1.21
N LEU A 106 6.57 -7.68 1.37
CA LEU A 106 6.92 -6.28 1.27
C LEU A 106 7.90 -5.86 2.38
N VAL A 107 8.84 -5.01 2.02
CA VAL A 107 9.82 -4.43 2.94
C VAL A 107 9.83 -2.92 2.83
N ALA A 108 10.00 -2.23 3.96
CA ALA A 108 10.13 -0.78 3.97
C ALA A 108 11.55 -0.37 3.52
N LEU A 109 11.64 0.48 2.50
CA LEU A 109 12.91 1.02 2.02
C LEU A 109 13.37 2.22 2.87
N THR A 110 12.49 3.19 3.04
CA THR A 110 12.76 4.41 3.80
C THR A 110 11.45 5.00 4.32
N PRO A 111 11.45 5.60 5.52
CA PRO A 111 10.26 6.28 6.03
C PRO A 111 10.05 7.60 5.29
N ILE A 112 8.77 7.93 5.05
CA ILE A 112 8.31 9.25 4.61
C ILE A 112 7.29 9.77 5.61
N PRO A 113 7.07 11.09 5.69
CA PRO A 113 6.03 11.64 6.55
C PRO A 113 4.65 11.07 6.19
N THR A 114 3.90 10.62 7.19
CA THR A 114 2.52 10.16 6.99
C THR A 114 1.54 11.28 7.32
N VAL A 115 0.43 11.33 6.58
CA VAL A 115 -0.67 12.24 6.91
C VAL A 115 -1.43 11.74 8.14
N PRO A 116 -1.90 12.65 9.02
CA PRO A 116 -2.65 12.27 10.22
C PRO A 116 -4.03 11.68 9.87
N ALA A 117 -4.60 10.90 10.79
CA ALA A 117 -6.03 10.64 10.82
C ALA A 117 -6.74 11.86 11.44
N GLY A 118 -7.99 12.10 11.04
CA GLY A 118 -8.81 13.19 11.56
C GLY A 118 -10.25 12.76 11.77
N ILE A 119 -10.96 13.52 12.61
CA ILE A 119 -12.40 13.46 12.73
C ILE A 119 -12.96 14.58 11.86
N PHE A 120 -13.89 14.23 11.00
CA PHE A 120 -14.50 15.17 10.06
C PHE A 120 -16.01 15.21 10.29
N SER A 121 -16.61 16.31 9.86
CA SER A 121 -18.06 16.52 9.96
C SER A 121 -18.83 15.53 9.08
N GLY A 122 -19.86 14.94 9.69
CA GLY A 122 -20.96 14.29 9.00
C GLY A 122 -22.16 15.23 9.02
N SER A 123 -23.22 14.88 9.77
CA SER A 123 -24.36 15.76 10.06
C SER A 123 -24.00 16.85 11.08
N LYS A 124 -23.03 16.61 11.95
CA LYS A 124 -22.55 17.55 12.98
C LYS A 124 -21.24 18.21 12.56
N THR A 125 -21.10 19.50 12.86
CA THR A 125 -20.00 20.34 12.38
C THR A 125 -18.97 20.75 13.44
N SER A 126 -19.26 20.43 14.73
CA SER A 126 -18.35 20.68 15.85
C SER A 126 -18.25 19.47 16.76
N LEU A 127 -17.06 19.21 17.31
CA LEU A 127 -16.85 18.12 18.26
C LEU A 127 -17.65 18.31 19.56
N ASP A 128 -17.97 19.55 19.93
CA ASP A 128 -18.77 19.88 21.12
C ASP A 128 -20.25 19.44 20.98
N GLN A 129 -20.70 19.14 19.75
CA GLN A 129 -22.06 18.67 19.49
C GLN A 129 -22.23 17.17 19.73
N VAL A 130 -21.16 16.45 20.11
CA VAL A 130 -21.25 15.01 20.34
C VAL A 130 -22.29 14.69 21.44
N ALA A 131 -23.24 13.82 21.12
CA ALA A 131 -24.36 13.45 21.96
C ALA A 131 -24.45 11.94 22.16
N ASP A 132 -25.32 11.53 23.07
CA ASP A 132 -25.61 10.13 23.32
C ASP A 132 -26.16 9.44 22.07
N GLY A 133 -25.60 8.28 21.73
CA GLY A 133 -26.03 7.46 20.60
C GLY A 133 -25.59 7.91 19.23
N ASP A 134 -24.72 8.94 19.13
CA ASP A 134 -24.18 9.41 17.84
C ASP A 134 -23.48 8.30 17.05
N THR A 135 -23.58 8.42 15.74
CA THR A 135 -23.05 7.46 14.77
C THR A 135 -21.72 7.94 14.17
N ILE A 136 -20.75 7.04 14.08
CA ILE A 136 -19.42 7.35 13.58
C ILE A 136 -18.97 6.29 12.57
N ALA A 137 -18.65 6.70 11.35
CA ALA A 137 -18.01 5.82 10.39
C ALA A 137 -16.49 5.79 10.62
N VAL A 138 -15.91 4.60 10.60
CA VAL A 138 -14.46 4.36 10.75
C VAL A 138 -13.96 3.38 9.69
N PRO A 139 -12.65 3.38 9.35
CA PRO A 139 -12.05 2.39 8.46
C PRO A 139 -12.24 0.95 8.95
N ASN A 140 -12.38 0.01 8.03
CA ASN A 140 -12.44 -1.43 8.34
C ASN A 140 -11.11 -2.15 8.10
N ASP A 141 -10.09 -1.50 7.55
CA ASP A 141 -8.75 -2.05 7.55
C ASP A 141 -8.12 -1.91 8.94
N ALA A 142 -7.50 -3.00 9.42
CA ALA A 142 -7.07 -3.12 10.81
C ALA A 142 -6.17 -1.98 11.29
N SER A 143 -5.26 -1.51 10.45
CA SER A 143 -4.29 -0.49 10.86
C SER A 143 -4.89 0.92 10.91
N ASN A 144 -5.78 1.31 9.99
CA ASN A 144 -6.45 2.61 10.05
C ASN A 144 -7.62 2.61 11.02
N MET A 145 -8.30 1.47 11.22
CA MET A 145 -9.29 1.27 12.28
C MET A 145 -8.67 1.51 13.66
N ALA A 146 -7.52 0.91 13.94
CA ALA A 146 -6.79 1.12 15.19
C ALA A 146 -6.43 2.61 15.40
N ARG A 147 -6.00 3.30 14.34
CA ARG A 147 -5.75 4.76 14.38
C ARG A 147 -7.01 5.56 14.68
N ALA A 148 -8.15 5.16 14.13
CA ALA A 148 -9.42 5.82 14.39
C ALA A 148 -9.83 5.69 15.88
N TYR A 149 -9.79 4.50 16.44
CA TYR A 149 -10.13 4.28 17.85
C TYR A 149 -9.12 4.95 18.79
N ALA A 150 -7.82 4.91 18.48
CA ALA A 150 -6.81 5.64 19.26
C ALA A 150 -7.05 7.16 19.25
N LEU A 151 -7.50 7.73 18.12
CA LEU A 151 -7.86 9.15 18.02
C LEU A 151 -9.10 9.47 18.86
N LEU A 152 -10.14 8.63 18.80
CA LEU A 152 -11.36 8.80 19.62
C LEU A 152 -11.07 8.70 21.11
N GLN A 153 -10.16 7.81 21.53
CA GLN A 153 -9.66 7.78 22.90
C GLN A 153 -8.91 9.07 23.27
N LYS A 154 -8.02 9.56 22.37
CA LYS A 154 -7.23 10.76 22.61
C LYS A 154 -8.08 11.99 22.90
N ILE A 155 -9.25 12.10 22.29
CA ILE A 155 -10.20 13.20 22.55
C ILE A 155 -11.20 12.90 23.68
N GLY A 156 -11.10 11.73 24.32
CA GLY A 156 -11.91 11.36 25.48
C GLY A 156 -13.33 10.89 25.16
N TRP A 157 -13.63 10.52 23.91
CA TRP A 157 -14.95 10.01 23.55
C TRP A 157 -15.14 8.54 23.92
N ILE A 158 -14.05 7.78 23.94
CA ILE A 158 -14.02 6.38 24.38
C ILE A 158 -12.78 6.12 25.23
N LYS A 159 -12.73 4.95 25.87
CA LYS A 159 -11.53 4.43 26.53
C LYS A 159 -11.25 3.02 26.03
N LEU A 160 -10.03 2.77 25.63
CA LEU A 160 -9.54 1.46 25.19
C LEU A 160 -8.88 0.72 26.35
N ASP A 161 -8.81 -0.60 26.25
CA ASP A 161 -8.10 -1.44 27.21
C ASP A 161 -6.61 -1.04 27.22
N PRO A 162 -6.05 -0.59 28.38
CA PRO A 162 -4.67 -0.14 28.49
C PRO A 162 -3.64 -1.27 28.29
N ASN A 163 -4.06 -2.55 28.32
CA ASN A 163 -3.20 -3.69 28.09
C ASN A 163 -3.07 -4.04 26.59
N LYS A 164 -3.77 -3.33 25.72
CA LYS A 164 -3.72 -3.55 24.27
C LYS A 164 -2.74 -2.60 23.59
N ASP A 165 -2.09 -3.11 22.55
CA ASP A 165 -1.29 -2.27 21.67
C ASP A 165 -2.22 -1.37 20.81
N LEU A 166 -2.07 -0.05 20.96
CA LEU A 166 -2.85 0.93 20.21
C LEU A 166 -2.72 0.80 18.68
N ALA A 167 -1.70 0.12 18.18
CA ALA A 167 -1.55 -0.14 16.75
C ALA A 167 -2.45 -1.26 16.21
N THR A 168 -3.08 -2.04 17.12
CA THR A 168 -3.89 -3.23 16.77
C THR A 168 -5.28 -3.26 17.40
N VAL A 169 -5.66 -2.19 18.14
CA VAL A 169 -6.96 -2.12 18.80
C VAL A 169 -8.12 -2.16 17.81
N THR A 170 -9.21 -2.76 18.26
CA THR A 170 -10.48 -2.91 17.55
C THR A 170 -11.64 -2.34 18.36
N GLN A 171 -12.84 -2.35 17.82
CA GLN A 171 -14.03 -1.96 18.56
C GLN A 171 -14.25 -2.83 19.83
N ALA A 172 -13.85 -4.08 19.81
CA ALA A 172 -13.99 -4.99 20.96
C ALA A 172 -13.09 -4.61 22.14
N ASP A 173 -12.07 -3.80 21.93
CA ASP A 173 -11.16 -3.33 22.96
C ASP A 173 -11.63 -2.02 23.65
N ILE A 174 -12.81 -1.52 23.30
CA ILE A 174 -13.43 -0.36 23.96
C ILE A 174 -14.01 -0.81 25.30
N ILE A 175 -13.45 -0.28 26.41
CA ILE A 175 -13.88 -0.60 27.77
C ILE A 175 -14.82 0.46 28.37
N GLU A 176 -14.80 1.70 27.86
CA GLU A 176 -15.75 2.76 28.23
C GLU A 176 -16.22 3.50 26.97
N ASN A 177 -17.52 3.69 26.88
CA ASN A 177 -18.19 4.46 25.83
C ASN A 177 -19.34 5.26 26.47
N PRO A 178 -19.02 6.35 27.18
CA PRO A 178 -19.97 7.05 28.05
C PRO A 178 -21.11 7.73 27.31
N LYS A 179 -20.97 7.93 25.98
CA LYS A 179 -22.00 8.51 25.12
C LYS A 179 -22.66 7.47 24.21
N HIS A 180 -22.46 6.19 24.47
CA HIS A 180 -23.05 5.08 23.70
C HIS A 180 -22.90 5.26 22.19
N LEU A 181 -21.73 5.81 21.75
CA LEU A 181 -21.44 6.06 20.36
C LEU A 181 -21.50 4.75 19.56
N LYS A 182 -22.06 4.83 18.37
CA LYS A 182 -22.25 3.69 17.46
C LYS A 182 -21.24 3.77 16.33
N PHE A 183 -20.46 2.73 16.17
CA PHE A 183 -19.41 2.67 15.14
C PHE A 183 -19.83 1.79 13.97
N THR A 184 -19.60 2.28 12.75
CA THR A 184 -19.78 1.51 11.52
C THR A 184 -18.43 1.42 10.81
N GLU A 185 -17.90 0.21 10.74
CA GLU A 185 -16.64 -0.10 10.05
C GLU A 185 -16.91 -0.32 8.56
N MET A 186 -16.23 0.42 7.70
CA MET A 186 -16.38 0.32 6.24
C MET A 186 -15.10 0.66 5.48
N LYS A 187 -15.08 0.36 4.18
CA LYS A 187 -13.94 0.70 3.32
C LYS A 187 -13.64 2.19 3.40
N SER A 188 -12.38 2.54 3.69
CA SER A 188 -11.91 3.92 3.84
C SER A 188 -12.32 4.82 2.67
N LEU A 189 -12.19 4.35 1.43
CA LEU A 189 -12.53 5.10 0.21
C LEU A 189 -14.03 5.40 0.07
N THR A 190 -14.91 4.66 0.74
CA THR A 190 -16.36 4.89 0.66
C THR A 190 -16.87 5.86 1.73
N ILE A 191 -16.14 6.05 2.82
CA ILE A 191 -16.56 6.89 3.94
C ILE A 191 -16.93 8.33 3.52
N PRO A 192 -16.13 9.04 2.69
CA PRO A 192 -16.46 10.41 2.30
C PRO A 192 -17.81 10.53 1.56
N SER A 193 -18.16 9.55 0.72
CA SER A 193 -19.40 9.59 -0.08
C SER A 193 -20.67 9.38 0.72
N VAL A 194 -20.56 8.75 1.91
CA VAL A 194 -21.70 8.49 2.82
C VAL A 194 -21.62 9.32 4.11
N ARG A 195 -20.78 10.34 4.16
CA ARG A 195 -20.50 11.11 5.39
C ARG A 195 -21.76 11.70 6.04
N THR A 196 -22.74 12.10 5.23
CA THR A 196 -23.98 12.71 5.71
C THR A 196 -24.93 11.73 6.41
N ASP A 197 -24.68 10.43 6.29
CA ASP A 197 -25.45 9.37 6.95
C ASP A 197 -24.98 9.14 8.40
N PHE A 198 -23.89 9.81 8.79
CA PHE A 198 -23.26 9.71 10.11
C PHE A 198 -23.19 11.09 10.78
N ASP A 199 -23.05 11.09 12.10
CA ASP A 199 -22.79 12.33 12.85
C ASP A 199 -21.34 12.80 12.68
N TYR A 200 -20.41 11.87 12.65
CA TYR A 200 -18.99 12.10 12.37
C TYR A 200 -18.40 10.98 11.53
N ILE A 201 -17.29 11.27 10.89
CA ILE A 201 -16.45 10.26 10.24
C ILE A 201 -15.02 10.39 10.72
N VAL A 202 -14.30 9.25 10.84
CA VAL A 202 -12.89 9.23 11.19
C VAL A 202 -12.13 8.55 10.06
N ILE A 203 -11.29 9.29 9.36
CA ILE A 203 -10.51 8.80 8.21
C ILE A 203 -9.10 9.38 8.21
N THR A 204 -8.23 8.80 7.40
CA THR A 204 -6.89 9.34 7.19
C THR A 204 -6.91 10.52 6.22
N GLY A 205 -5.96 11.45 6.37
CA GLY A 205 -5.82 12.60 5.47
C GLY A 205 -5.55 12.19 4.02
N ALA A 206 -4.99 11.01 3.77
CA ALA A 206 -4.82 10.50 2.42
C ALA A 206 -6.17 10.27 1.71
N ILE A 207 -7.20 9.85 2.45
CA ILE A 207 -8.55 9.67 1.90
C ILE A 207 -9.24 11.01 1.66
N ILE A 208 -9.14 11.94 2.62
CA ILE A 208 -9.78 13.27 2.47
C ILE A 208 -9.11 14.13 1.40
N TYR A 209 -7.87 13.86 1.07
CA TYR A 209 -7.14 14.58 0.02
C TYR A 209 -7.82 14.46 -1.35
N ASN A 210 -8.52 13.34 -1.59
CA ASN A 210 -9.19 13.02 -2.86
C ASN A 210 -10.72 13.21 -2.80
N ALA A 211 -11.29 13.66 -1.67
CA ALA A 211 -12.74 13.74 -1.44
C ALA A 211 -13.38 15.09 -1.79
#